data_0da6f4a9d3c500f516e7b47064c445ab
#
_entry.id   0da6f4a9d3c500f516e7b47064c445ab
#
_cell.length_a   1.000
_cell.length_b   1.000
_cell.length_c   1.000
_cell.angle_alpha   90.00
_cell.angle_beta   90.00
_cell.angle_gamma   90.00
#
_symmetry.space_group_name_H-M   'P 1'
#
loop_
_entity.id
_entity.type
_entity.pdbx_description
1 polymer ?
#
loop_
_entity_poly.entity_id
_entity_poly.type
_entity_poly.pdbx_seq_one_letter_code
_entity_poly.pdbx_strand_id
1 'polypeptide(L)'
;GRQKQIIWTSPSGKKFILETDGKIKYSRKRKGEVKNNPTRSYGKKNNRTSYKTVNISDDTFQDMGVSGRDFSLKVYFFGDNHDIDANNFEAAYCEHGKSKLQLTYGNIMTVQALDIDFEQDTVERTSLTEVNISFHQCGGTIYPTAKSSRSASLKKNISQVQETMSENFADTVNALADKQTFAERWTQNLDKLTQKFNDIQNSDFLGILWDIKSQNILNNPLVMSTQLGMLLKKGFLTYGSVSDVINSVSDLITDFLPSSSSNVSKSEYTADDIYLKSTIISGCEVVNDSEFETRNDAVDAAENIQGINDEYVEQSQEIEKIINEKLEDIIINEVDTTEIVNDTIASIIEKIDDLKIEKTVFLKEHSNPLMIAFEYYPDMFKS
;
A
#
# COMPACT_ATOMS: atom_id res chain seq x y z
N GLY A 1 -46.72 -7.19 26.91
CA GLY A 1 -45.55 -6.37 27.00
C GLY A 1 -44.37 -7.07 26.33
N ARG A 2 -43.64 -6.43 25.43
CA ARG A 2 -42.45 -7.02 24.84
C ARG A 2 -41.43 -7.18 25.97
N GLN A 3 -41.08 -8.43 26.32
CA GLN A 3 -39.98 -8.73 27.20
C GLN A 3 -38.69 -8.26 26.52
N LYS A 4 -38.01 -7.34 27.19
CA LYS A 4 -36.88 -6.63 26.68
C LYS A 4 -35.63 -7.31 27.21
N GLN A 5 -35.10 -8.27 26.47
CA GLN A 5 -33.94 -9.07 26.88
C GLN A 5 -32.64 -8.43 26.45
N ILE A 6 -31.67 -8.47 27.34
CA ILE A 6 -30.28 -8.15 26.99
C ILE A 6 -29.63 -9.45 26.51
N ILE A 7 -29.05 -9.44 25.32
CA ILE A 7 -28.40 -10.62 24.74
C ILE A 7 -26.92 -10.31 24.54
N TRP A 8 -26.09 -11.15 25.10
CA TRP A 8 -24.68 -11.13 24.82
C TRP A 8 -24.28 -12.36 24.00
N THR A 9 -23.47 -12.16 22.97
CA THR A 9 -22.94 -13.22 22.13
C THR A 9 -21.44 -13.26 22.25
N SER A 10 -20.89 -14.38 22.71
CA SER A 10 -19.45 -14.58 22.89
C SER A 10 -18.68 -14.50 21.57
N PRO A 11 -17.36 -14.39 21.61
CA PRO A 11 -16.51 -14.46 20.42
C PRO A 11 -16.69 -15.75 19.60
N SER A 12 -16.94 -16.88 20.25
CA SER A 12 -17.25 -18.17 19.63
C SER A 12 -18.67 -18.29 19.03
N GLY A 13 -19.54 -17.27 19.26
CA GLY A 13 -20.90 -17.22 18.74
C GLY A 13 -21.97 -17.80 19.68
N LYS A 14 -21.62 -18.21 20.90
CA LYS A 14 -22.61 -18.64 21.92
C LYS A 14 -23.43 -17.45 22.39
N LYS A 15 -24.74 -17.62 22.51
CA LYS A 15 -25.67 -16.55 22.93
C LYS A 15 -26.12 -16.78 24.37
N PHE A 16 -26.02 -15.74 25.18
CA PHE A 16 -26.51 -15.70 26.54
C PHE A 16 -27.57 -14.62 26.68
N ILE A 17 -28.71 -14.98 27.29
CA ILE A 17 -29.74 -14.03 27.68
C ILE A 17 -29.40 -13.58 29.11
N LEU A 18 -29.14 -12.29 29.26
CA LEU A 18 -28.70 -11.73 30.52
C LEU A 18 -29.92 -11.21 31.31
N GLU A 19 -30.21 -11.85 32.43
CA GLU A 19 -31.21 -11.37 33.41
C GLU A 19 -30.55 -10.30 34.29
N THR A 20 -31.07 -9.08 34.27
CA THR A 20 -30.50 -7.94 35.00
C THR A 20 -31.54 -7.25 35.89
N ASP A 21 -31.11 -6.44 36.84
CA ASP A 21 -31.96 -5.59 37.65
C ASP A 21 -32.64 -4.44 36.86
N GLY A 22 -32.46 -4.41 35.58
CA GLY A 22 -32.97 -3.38 34.67
C GLY A 22 -32.16 -2.08 34.68
N LYS A 23 -31.05 -2.02 35.42
CA LYS A 23 -30.17 -0.87 35.48
C LYS A 23 -28.93 -1.09 34.61
N ILE A 24 -28.77 -0.25 33.58
CA ILE A 24 -27.59 -0.24 32.74
C ILE A 24 -26.82 1.04 33.04
N LYS A 25 -25.62 0.90 33.59
CA LYS A 25 -24.73 2.04 33.76
C LYS A 25 -23.81 2.12 32.55
N TYR A 26 -23.66 3.31 31.98
CA TYR A 26 -22.67 3.55 30.94
C TYR A 26 -21.97 4.88 31.16
N SER A 27 -20.71 4.93 30.80
CA SER A 27 -19.90 6.14 30.78
C SER A 27 -19.22 6.34 29.44
N ARG A 28 -18.89 7.57 29.13
CA ARG A 28 -18.17 7.91 27.88
C ARG A 28 -17.20 9.04 28.20
N LYS A 29 -15.94 8.85 27.86
CA LYS A 29 -14.88 9.85 28.08
C LYS A 29 -14.49 10.52 26.77
N ARG A 30 -14.23 11.81 26.80
CA ARG A 30 -13.59 12.53 25.70
C ARG A 30 -12.09 12.32 25.81
N LYS A 31 -11.47 11.88 24.71
CA LYS A 31 -10.01 11.74 24.65
C LYS A 31 -9.43 13.07 24.18
N GLY A 32 -8.43 13.56 24.89
CA GLY A 32 -7.71 14.76 24.50
C GLY A 32 -6.37 14.82 25.21
N GLU A 33 -5.41 15.41 24.56
CA GLU A 33 -4.10 15.67 25.11
C GLU A 33 -3.89 17.18 25.21
N VAL A 34 -3.47 17.64 26.37
CA VAL A 34 -3.08 19.04 26.57
C VAL A 34 -1.60 19.14 26.21
N LYS A 35 -1.29 19.81 25.12
CA LYS A 35 0.10 20.13 24.75
C LYS A 35 0.47 21.48 25.36
N ASN A 36 1.34 21.46 26.36
CA ASN A 36 1.95 22.67 26.88
C ASN A 36 2.93 23.22 25.84
N ASN A 37 2.63 24.38 25.27
CA ASN A 37 3.59 25.09 24.43
C ASN A 37 4.74 25.60 25.31
N PRO A 38 6.00 25.21 25.03
CA PRO A 38 7.12 25.74 25.78
C PRO A 38 7.21 27.25 25.57
N THR A 39 7.24 28.01 26.64
CA THR A 39 7.43 29.46 26.62
C THR A 39 8.77 29.78 25.99
N ARG A 40 8.80 30.29 24.76
CA ARG A 40 10.02 30.80 24.14
C ARG A 40 10.34 32.18 24.74
N SER A 41 11.29 32.23 25.65
CA SER A 41 11.90 33.48 26.09
C SER A 41 13.01 33.90 25.13
N TYR A 42 12.76 34.94 24.35
CA TYR A 42 13.83 35.60 23.56
C TYR A 42 14.54 36.57 24.46
N GLY A 43 15.70 36.18 24.99
CA GLY A 43 16.60 37.08 25.71
C GLY A 43 17.59 37.71 24.76
N LYS A 44 17.48 39.00 24.48
CA LYS A 44 18.58 39.80 23.93
C LYS A 44 19.37 40.41 25.08
N LYS A 45 20.61 39.99 25.26
CA LYS A 45 21.59 40.64 26.17
C LYS A 45 22.03 41.95 25.51
N ASN A 46 21.92 43.05 26.29
CA ASN A 46 22.42 44.41 26.06
C ASN A 46 21.56 45.30 25.12
N ASN A 47 20.66 46.00 25.69
CA ASN A 47 20.42 47.44 25.79
C ASN A 47 18.96 47.69 26.18
N ARG A 48 18.79 48.37 27.27
CA ARG A 48 17.60 48.98 27.85
C ARG A 48 16.39 49.12 26.91
N THR A 49 15.57 48.11 26.83
CA THR A 49 14.14 48.22 26.52
C THR A 49 13.47 47.05 27.22
N SER A 50 12.57 47.35 28.14
CA SER A 50 11.74 46.39 28.83
C SER A 50 10.78 45.72 27.82
N TYR A 51 11.06 44.49 27.47
CA TYR A 51 10.10 43.70 26.70
C TYR A 51 9.08 43.10 27.62
N LYS A 52 7.85 43.47 27.41
CA LYS A 52 6.69 42.83 28.02
C LYS A 52 6.69 41.37 27.55
N THR A 53 6.91 40.43 28.46
CA THR A 53 6.73 39.00 28.19
C THR A 53 5.26 38.80 27.92
N VAL A 54 4.91 38.54 26.68
CA VAL A 54 3.56 38.07 26.35
C VAL A 54 3.57 36.59 26.71
N ASN A 55 3.02 36.26 27.87
CA ASN A 55 2.67 34.90 28.22
C ASN A 55 1.54 34.48 27.32
N ILE A 56 1.83 33.82 26.21
CA ILE A 56 0.84 33.06 25.47
C ILE A 56 0.80 31.69 26.15
N SER A 57 0.06 31.60 27.25
CA SER A 57 -0.30 30.36 27.89
C SER A 57 -1.65 29.90 27.34
N ASP A 58 -1.73 29.71 26.05
CA ASP A 58 -2.82 28.95 25.49
C ASP A 58 -2.39 27.50 25.37
N ASP A 59 -2.78 26.72 26.39
CA ASP A 59 -2.72 25.27 26.32
C ASP A 59 -3.57 24.82 25.12
N THR A 60 -2.92 24.31 24.08
CA THR A 60 -3.66 23.77 22.95
C THR A 60 -4.17 22.38 23.31
N PHE A 61 -5.48 22.27 23.44
CA PHE A 61 -6.16 21.00 23.62
C PHE A 61 -6.33 20.30 22.26
N GLN A 62 -5.60 19.19 22.06
CA GLN A 62 -5.82 18.36 20.90
C GLN A 62 -6.97 17.41 21.17
N ASP A 63 -8.14 17.65 20.56
CA ASP A 63 -9.29 16.76 20.65
C ASP A 63 -9.04 15.48 19.82
N MET A 64 -8.86 14.36 20.50
CA MET A 64 -8.67 13.05 19.88
C MET A 64 -10.00 12.29 19.71
N GLY A 65 -11.12 13.00 19.82
CA GLY A 65 -12.44 12.43 19.69
C GLY A 65 -12.98 11.82 20.99
N VAL A 66 -14.02 11.01 20.87
CA VAL A 66 -14.73 10.43 21.99
C VAL A 66 -14.40 8.94 22.10
N SER A 67 -14.09 8.46 23.32
CA SER A 67 -13.86 7.02 23.55
C SER A 67 -15.13 6.21 23.29
N GLY A 68 -14.99 4.89 23.12
CA GLY A 68 -16.09 3.96 23.21
C GLY A 68 -16.82 4.11 24.55
N ARG A 69 -18.03 3.60 24.64
CA ARG A 69 -18.80 3.58 25.90
C ARG A 69 -18.34 2.41 26.75
N ASP A 70 -18.19 2.66 28.04
CA ASP A 70 -18.02 1.61 29.04
C ASP A 70 -19.39 1.27 29.62
N PHE A 71 -19.75 -0.01 29.66
CA PHE A 71 -21.00 -0.52 30.19
C PHE A 71 -20.68 -1.39 31.40
N SER A 72 -21.46 -1.21 32.47
CA SER A 72 -21.44 -2.10 33.62
C SER A 72 -22.87 -2.64 33.86
N LEU A 73 -22.96 -3.94 33.97
CA LEU A 73 -24.22 -4.67 34.14
C LEU A 73 -24.09 -5.62 35.34
N LYS A 74 -25.15 -5.74 36.10
CA LYS A 74 -25.30 -6.78 37.11
C LYS A 74 -26.23 -7.86 36.54
N VAL A 75 -25.73 -9.07 36.44
CA VAL A 75 -26.42 -10.22 35.84
C VAL A 75 -26.72 -11.23 36.93
N TYR A 76 -27.84 -11.89 36.81
CA TYR A 76 -28.32 -12.86 37.79
C TYR A 76 -28.54 -14.21 37.09
N PHE A 77 -28.03 -15.27 37.70
CA PHE A 77 -28.31 -16.65 37.35
C PHE A 77 -29.14 -17.30 38.46
N PHE A 78 -30.29 -17.88 38.09
CA PHE A 78 -31.26 -18.44 39.04
C PHE A 78 -31.51 -19.93 38.79
N GLY A 79 -31.92 -20.65 39.82
CA GLY A 79 -32.41 -22.01 39.73
C GLY A 79 -31.39 -23.03 40.21
N ASP A 80 -31.74 -24.31 40.06
CA ASP A 80 -30.93 -25.40 40.58
C ASP A 80 -29.54 -25.55 39.92
N ASN A 81 -29.39 -25.00 38.73
CA ASN A 81 -28.12 -25.03 37.93
C ASN A 81 -27.46 -23.66 37.81
N HIS A 82 -27.78 -22.70 38.70
CA HIS A 82 -27.28 -21.33 38.62
C HIS A 82 -25.75 -21.23 38.59
N ASP A 83 -25.08 -22.12 39.33
CA ASP A 83 -23.63 -22.23 39.42
C ASP A 83 -23.01 -22.74 38.12
N ILE A 84 -23.61 -23.76 37.49
CA ILE A 84 -23.19 -24.33 36.20
C ILE A 84 -23.34 -23.29 35.08
N ASP A 85 -24.47 -22.58 35.05
CA ASP A 85 -24.74 -21.55 34.07
C ASP A 85 -23.81 -20.35 34.24
N ALA A 86 -23.52 -19.95 35.47
CA ALA A 86 -22.55 -18.91 35.75
C ALA A 86 -21.12 -19.29 35.31
N ASN A 87 -20.68 -20.51 35.59
CA ASN A 87 -19.37 -21.03 35.14
C ASN A 87 -19.28 -21.14 33.61
N ASN A 88 -20.35 -21.58 32.95
CA ASN A 88 -20.39 -21.61 31.48
C ASN A 88 -20.34 -20.20 30.88
N PHE A 89 -20.97 -19.24 31.54
CA PHE A 89 -20.91 -17.83 31.15
C PHE A 89 -19.50 -17.26 31.35
N GLU A 90 -18.85 -17.54 32.49
CA GLU A 90 -17.47 -17.14 32.78
C GLU A 90 -16.50 -17.65 31.72
N ALA A 91 -16.57 -18.93 31.39
CA ALA A 91 -15.73 -19.55 30.37
C ALA A 91 -15.88 -18.85 28.99
N ALA A 92 -17.13 -18.50 28.63
CA ALA A 92 -17.41 -17.80 27.40
C ALA A 92 -17.00 -16.33 27.45
N TYR A 93 -17.08 -15.68 28.64
CA TYR A 93 -16.71 -14.28 28.84
C TYR A 93 -15.21 -14.08 28.75
N CYS A 94 -14.43 -15.04 29.21
CA CYS A 94 -12.96 -15.06 29.16
C CYS A 94 -12.41 -15.46 27.78
N GLU A 95 -13.26 -15.82 26.81
CA GLU A 95 -12.80 -16.12 25.45
C GLU A 95 -12.13 -14.90 24.80
N HIS A 96 -11.01 -15.11 24.14
CA HIS A 96 -10.32 -14.06 23.41
C HIS A 96 -11.12 -13.62 22.18
N GLY A 97 -11.32 -12.32 22.03
CA GLY A 97 -11.95 -11.75 20.86
C GLY A 97 -13.02 -10.74 21.18
N LYS A 98 -13.69 -10.25 20.12
CA LYS A 98 -14.78 -9.31 20.23
C LYS A 98 -16.09 -10.04 20.32
N SER A 99 -16.93 -9.57 21.21
CA SER A 99 -18.27 -10.08 21.42
C SER A 99 -19.31 -9.07 20.93
N LYS A 100 -20.58 -9.49 20.87
CA LYS A 100 -21.71 -8.64 20.49
C LYS A 100 -22.65 -8.48 21.68
N LEU A 101 -23.01 -7.24 21.99
CA LEU A 101 -23.98 -6.91 23.05
C LEU A 101 -25.20 -6.24 22.41
N GLN A 102 -26.36 -6.79 22.64
CA GLN A 102 -27.65 -6.24 22.26
C GLN A 102 -28.38 -5.77 23.53
N LEU A 103 -28.52 -4.47 23.67
CA LEU A 103 -29.31 -3.88 24.75
C LEU A 103 -30.78 -3.81 24.37
N THR A 104 -31.65 -3.68 25.38
CA THR A 104 -33.09 -3.70 25.27
C THR A 104 -33.71 -2.73 24.22
N TYR A 105 -33.06 -1.60 23.97
CA TYR A 105 -33.53 -0.53 23.08
C TYR A 105 -32.52 -0.15 22.01
N GLY A 106 -31.45 -0.89 21.87
CA GLY A 106 -30.33 -0.47 21.02
C GLY A 106 -30.03 -1.43 19.89
N ASN A 107 -29.20 -0.93 18.98
CA ASN A 107 -28.60 -1.75 17.97
C ASN A 107 -27.58 -2.72 18.60
N ILE A 108 -27.29 -3.79 17.91
CA ILE A 108 -26.22 -4.70 18.27
C ILE A 108 -24.89 -3.92 18.23
N MET A 109 -24.16 -3.94 19.32
CA MET A 109 -22.87 -3.27 19.45
C MET A 109 -21.76 -4.29 19.57
N THR A 110 -20.63 -4.00 18.97
CA THR A 110 -19.40 -4.77 19.18
C THR A 110 -18.74 -4.29 20.47
N VAL A 111 -18.48 -5.20 21.39
CA VAL A 111 -17.91 -4.91 22.69
C VAL A 111 -16.74 -5.85 23.00
N GLN A 112 -15.82 -5.35 23.82
CA GLN A 112 -14.76 -6.14 24.44
C GLN A 112 -15.15 -6.40 25.88
N ALA A 113 -15.11 -7.64 26.32
CA ALA A 113 -15.23 -8.00 27.74
C ALA A 113 -14.01 -7.45 28.51
N LEU A 114 -14.25 -6.85 29.67
CA LEU A 114 -13.20 -6.30 30.55
C LEU A 114 -13.13 -7.12 31.83
N ASP A 115 -13.95 -6.74 32.83
CA ASP A 115 -13.90 -7.34 34.14
C ASP A 115 -15.16 -8.16 34.42
N ILE A 116 -15.01 -9.23 35.18
CA ILE A 116 -16.09 -10.08 35.66
C ILE A 116 -15.84 -10.41 37.12
N ASP A 117 -16.84 -10.11 37.96
CA ASP A 117 -16.81 -10.39 39.40
C ASP A 117 -18.03 -11.23 39.80
N PHE A 118 -17.82 -12.29 40.54
CA PHE A 118 -18.85 -13.20 41.03
C PHE A 118 -19.14 -12.96 42.50
N GLU A 119 -20.42 -12.92 42.85
CA GLU A 119 -20.88 -12.86 44.22
C GLU A 119 -21.91 -13.97 44.44
N GLN A 120 -21.61 -14.91 45.32
CA GLN A 120 -22.48 -16.02 45.69
C GLN A 120 -22.81 -15.94 47.18
N ASP A 121 -24.08 -15.89 47.50
CA ASP A 121 -24.57 -15.99 48.88
C ASP A 121 -24.94 -17.45 49.20
N THR A 122 -24.15 -18.07 50.06
CA THR A 122 -24.32 -19.48 50.42
C THR A 122 -25.28 -19.70 51.58
N VAL A 123 -25.77 -18.63 52.22
CA VAL A 123 -26.58 -18.69 53.43
C VAL A 123 -28.02 -18.26 53.18
N GLU A 124 -28.24 -17.08 52.61
CA GLU A 124 -29.57 -16.50 52.45
C GLU A 124 -30.19 -16.74 51.06
N ARG A 125 -29.36 -16.88 50.03
CA ARG A 125 -29.80 -16.98 48.62
C ARG A 125 -29.08 -18.13 47.88
N THR A 126 -29.30 -19.33 48.36
CA THR A 126 -28.57 -20.55 47.87
C THR A 126 -28.81 -20.94 46.44
N SER A 127 -29.80 -20.34 45.75
CA SER A 127 -30.12 -20.63 44.31
C SER A 127 -29.90 -19.43 43.40
N LEU A 128 -28.98 -18.54 43.75
CA LEU A 128 -28.70 -17.31 43.02
C LEU A 128 -27.19 -17.04 42.96
N THR A 129 -26.70 -16.79 41.74
CA THR A 129 -25.37 -16.23 41.53
C THR A 129 -25.50 -14.84 40.92
N GLU A 130 -24.90 -13.84 41.55
CA GLU A 130 -24.81 -12.50 41.03
C GLU A 130 -23.47 -12.29 40.36
N VAL A 131 -23.47 -11.74 39.15
CA VAL A 131 -22.25 -11.49 38.37
C VAL A 131 -22.21 -10.04 37.92
N ASN A 132 -21.17 -9.31 38.28
CA ASN A 132 -20.92 -7.98 37.82
C ASN A 132 -19.97 -8.05 36.62
N ILE A 133 -20.41 -7.53 35.49
CA ILE A 133 -19.64 -7.56 34.22
C ILE A 133 -19.45 -6.14 33.69
N SER A 134 -18.31 -5.94 33.04
CA SER A 134 -18.02 -4.69 32.37
C SER A 134 -17.58 -4.92 30.91
N PHE A 135 -18.09 -4.08 30.04
CA PHE A 135 -17.77 -4.11 28.61
C PHE A 135 -17.28 -2.75 28.14
N HIS A 136 -16.33 -2.75 27.25
CA HIS A 136 -15.95 -1.57 26.48
C HIS A 136 -16.52 -1.66 25.07
N GLN A 137 -17.26 -0.63 24.63
CA GLN A 137 -17.70 -0.53 23.25
C GLN A 137 -16.50 -0.31 22.35
N CYS A 138 -16.17 -1.33 21.58
CA CYS A 138 -15.19 -1.18 20.51
C CYS A 138 -15.93 -0.54 19.33
N GLY A 139 -15.45 0.61 18.84
CA GLY A 139 -15.74 1.04 17.49
C GLY A 139 -15.41 -0.12 16.56
N GLY A 140 -16.10 -0.24 15.43
CA GLY A 140 -15.74 -1.26 14.43
C GLY A 140 -14.23 -1.28 14.35
N THR A 141 -13.64 -2.46 14.35
CA THR A 141 -12.18 -2.57 14.26
C THR A 141 -11.75 -1.80 13.04
N ILE A 142 -11.30 -0.58 13.29
CA ILE A 142 -10.15 -0.12 12.57
C ILE A 142 -8.98 -0.84 13.26
N TYR A 143 -8.86 -2.17 13.04
CA TYR A 143 -7.50 -2.55 12.71
C TYR A 143 -7.14 -1.59 11.58
N PRO A 144 -5.97 -0.97 11.58
CA PRO A 144 -5.36 -0.83 10.30
C PRO A 144 -5.44 -2.28 9.77
N THR A 145 -6.48 -2.61 9.03
CA THR A 145 -6.38 -3.59 7.96
C THR A 145 -5.10 -3.10 7.37
N ALA A 146 -4.03 -3.90 7.58
CA ALA A 146 -2.78 -3.54 6.96
C ALA A 146 -3.26 -3.14 5.59
N LYS A 147 -3.31 -1.81 5.35
CA LYS A 147 -3.66 -1.33 4.03
C LYS A 147 -2.62 -2.07 3.28
N SER A 148 -3.00 -3.09 2.52
CA SER A 148 -2.04 -3.77 1.68
C SER A 148 -1.36 -2.60 1.05
N SER A 149 -0.11 -2.33 1.40
CA SER A 149 0.53 -1.11 0.95
C SER A 149 0.25 -1.13 -0.53
N ARG A 150 -0.15 -0.02 -1.14
CA ARG A 150 -0.44 0.00 -2.59
C ARG A 150 0.69 -0.68 -3.34
N SER A 151 1.91 -0.52 -2.84
CA SER A 151 3.10 -1.24 -3.29
C SER A 151 2.93 -2.78 -3.28
N ALA A 152 2.38 -3.37 -2.23
CA ALA A 152 2.17 -4.83 -2.19
C ALA A 152 1.01 -5.27 -3.12
N SER A 153 -0.04 -4.44 -3.26
CA SER A 153 -1.11 -4.69 -4.22
C SER A 153 -0.60 -4.59 -5.65
N LEU A 154 0.19 -3.56 -5.93
CA LEU A 154 0.82 -3.34 -7.24
C LEU A 154 1.74 -4.50 -7.62
N LYS A 155 2.57 -5.03 -6.71
CA LYS A 155 3.41 -6.21 -6.99
C LYS A 155 2.59 -7.42 -7.41
N LYS A 156 1.45 -7.64 -6.76
CA LYS A 156 0.53 -8.72 -7.11
C LYS A 156 -0.08 -8.48 -8.50
N ASN A 157 -0.52 -7.26 -8.79
CA ASN A 157 -1.08 -6.88 -10.08
C ASN A 157 -0.03 -7.05 -11.19
N ILE A 158 1.20 -6.57 -10.98
CA ILE A 158 2.32 -6.75 -11.92
C ILE A 158 2.55 -8.23 -12.22
N SER A 159 2.60 -9.09 -11.22
CA SER A 159 2.81 -10.52 -11.43
C SER A 159 1.68 -11.15 -12.25
N GLN A 160 0.43 -10.79 -11.99
CA GLN A 160 -0.72 -11.27 -12.76
C GLN A 160 -0.71 -10.76 -14.20
N VAL A 161 -0.38 -9.49 -14.39
CA VAL A 161 -0.28 -8.88 -15.73
C VAL A 161 0.86 -9.50 -16.52
N GLN A 162 2.02 -9.74 -15.92
CA GLN A 162 3.15 -10.42 -16.60
C GLN A 162 2.79 -11.85 -16.99
N GLU A 163 2.08 -12.60 -16.17
CA GLU A 163 1.59 -13.95 -16.48
C GLU A 163 0.63 -13.90 -17.68
N THR A 164 -0.42 -13.09 -17.61
CA THR A 164 -1.41 -12.92 -18.68
C THR A 164 -0.74 -12.44 -19.99
N MET A 165 0.19 -11.48 -19.90
CA MET A 165 0.93 -10.98 -21.05
C MET A 165 1.75 -12.08 -21.70
N SER A 166 2.41 -12.93 -20.92
CA SER A 166 3.23 -14.02 -21.43
C SER A 166 2.39 -15.12 -22.10
N GLU A 167 1.22 -15.44 -21.53
CA GLU A 167 0.26 -16.38 -22.11
C GLU A 167 -0.29 -15.86 -23.46
N ASN A 168 -0.80 -14.63 -23.48
CA ASN A 168 -1.33 -14.00 -24.69
C ASN A 168 -0.25 -13.86 -25.78
N PHE A 169 0.98 -13.54 -25.38
CA PHE A 169 2.11 -13.49 -26.29
C PHE A 169 2.41 -14.85 -26.92
N ALA A 170 2.42 -15.91 -26.12
CA ALA A 170 2.66 -17.26 -26.63
C ALA A 170 1.58 -17.69 -27.65
N ASP A 171 0.32 -17.39 -27.37
CA ASP A 171 -0.79 -17.65 -28.28
C ASP A 171 -0.66 -16.85 -29.57
N THR A 172 -0.28 -15.57 -29.47
CA THR A 172 -0.05 -14.71 -30.63
C THR A 172 1.07 -15.23 -31.48
N VAL A 173 2.24 -15.59 -30.91
CA VAL A 173 3.40 -16.15 -31.65
C VAL A 173 3.04 -17.45 -32.34
N ASN A 174 2.25 -18.31 -31.68
CA ASN A 174 1.78 -19.56 -32.28
C ASN A 174 0.89 -19.33 -33.51
N ALA A 175 0.11 -18.26 -33.52
CA ALA A 175 -0.81 -17.87 -34.58
C ALA A 175 -0.14 -17.06 -35.74
N LEU A 176 1.11 -16.59 -35.55
CA LEU A 176 1.81 -15.82 -36.60
C LEU A 176 2.02 -16.63 -37.88
N ALA A 177 1.74 -16.00 -39.01
CA ALA A 177 2.00 -16.58 -40.32
C ALA A 177 3.50 -16.55 -40.68
N ASP A 178 4.20 -15.44 -40.38
CA ASP A 178 5.62 -15.26 -40.61
C ASP A 178 6.42 -15.30 -39.28
N LYS A 179 6.76 -16.52 -38.90
CA LYS A 179 7.53 -16.80 -37.68
C LYS A 179 9.01 -16.48 -37.82
N GLN A 180 9.53 -16.46 -39.05
CA GLN A 180 10.94 -16.19 -39.29
C GLN A 180 11.23 -14.70 -39.05
N THR A 181 10.48 -13.81 -39.66
CA THR A 181 10.61 -12.36 -39.47
C THR A 181 10.42 -11.98 -37.96
N PHE A 182 9.48 -12.64 -37.30
CA PHE A 182 9.32 -12.47 -35.83
C PHE A 182 10.60 -12.87 -35.08
N ALA A 183 11.16 -14.05 -35.34
CA ALA A 183 12.35 -14.54 -34.63
C ALA A 183 13.59 -13.67 -34.89
N GLU A 184 13.74 -13.17 -36.12
CA GLU A 184 14.81 -12.24 -36.49
C GLU A 184 14.67 -10.91 -35.71
N ARG A 185 13.46 -10.36 -35.66
CA ARG A 185 13.18 -9.12 -34.92
C ARG A 185 13.36 -9.28 -33.40
N TRP A 186 12.88 -10.38 -32.83
CA TRP A 186 13.14 -10.77 -31.46
C TRP A 186 14.63 -10.75 -31.12
N THR A 187 15.45 -11.38 -31.95
CA THR A 187 16.91 -11.46 -31.76
C THR A 187 17.56 -10.08 -31.86
N GLN A 188 17.14 -9.24 -32.80
CA GLN A 188 17.63 -7.86 -32.92
C GLN A 188 17.33 -7.04 -31.66
N ASN A 189 16.13 -7.16 -31.12
CA ASN A 189 15.76 -6.46 -29.91
C ASN A 189 16.53 -6.99 -28.66
N LEU A 190 16.77 -8.31 -28.60
CA LEU A 190 17.62 -8.90 -27.56
C LEU A 190 19.06 -8.38 -27.62
N ASP A 191 19.59 -8.19 -28.85
CA ASP A 191 20.93 -7.63 -29.02
C ASP A 191 20.99 -6.15 -28.60
N LYS A 192 19.99 -5.33 -28.94
CA LYS A 192 19.87 -3.95 -28.43
C LYS A 192 19.85 -3.92 -26.89
N LEU A 193 19.04 -4.78 -26.28
CA LEU A 193 18.98 -4.92 -24.83
C LEU A 193 20.33 -5.33 -24.25
N THR A 194 21.02 -6.27 -24.87
CA THR A 194 22.36 -6.71 -24.45
C THR A 194 23.38 -5.57 -24.55
N GLN A 195 23.31 -4.73 -25.57
CA GLN A 195 24.19 -3.56 -25.71
C GLN A 195 23.91 -2.51 -24.63
N LYS A 196 22.64 -2.28 -24.28
CA LYS A 196 22.26 -1.33 -23.24
C LYS A 196 22.78 -1.74 -21.88
N PHE A 197 22.80 -3.03 -21.59
CA PHE A 197 23.24 -3.61 -20.33
C PHE A 197 24.61 -4.30 -20.39
N ASN A 198 25.49 -3.88 -21.32
CA ASN A 198 26.78 -4.54 -21.57
C ASN A 198 27.74 -4.49 -20.36
N ASP A 199 27.62 -3.46 -19.51
CA ASP A 199 28.48 -3.24 -18.36
C ASP A 199 28.06 -4.03 -17.11
N ILE A 200 26.92 -4.76 -17.19
CA ILE A 200 26.42 -5.55 -16.08
C ILE A 200 27.20 -6.85 -15.93
N GLN A 201 27.88 -6.99 -14.80
CA GLN A 201 28.64 -8.20 -14.43
C GLN A 201 27.89 -9.08 -13.42
N ASN A 202 26.57 -8.88 -13.26
CA ASN A 202 25.76 -9.67 -12.33
C ASN A 202 25.55 -11.08 -12.90
N SER A 203 25.90 -12.11 -12.12
CA SER A 203 25.81 -13.53 -12.52
C SER A 203 24.37 -13.95 -12.86
N ASP A 204 23.38 -13.43 -12.12
CA ASP A 204 21.98 -13.77 -12.32
C ASP A 204 21.48 -13.17 -13.67
N PHE A 205 21.84 -11.92 -13.96
CA PHE A 205 21.52 -11.27 -15.22
C PHE A 205 22.14 -12.02 -16.40
N LEU A 206 23.43 -12.32 -16.32
CA LEU A 206 24.15 -13.05 -17.36
C LEU A 206 23.62 -14.46 -17.55
N GLY A 207 23.21 -15.14 -16.47
CA GLY A 207 22.59 -16.47 -16.53
C GLY A 207 21.27 -16.44 -17.32
N ILE A 208 20.35 -15.52 -16.98
CA ILE A 208 19.07 -15.35 -17.70
C ILE A 208 19.32 -14.97 -19.18
N LEU A 209 20.23 -14.04 -19.44
CA LEU A 209 20.58 -13.64 -20.80
C LEU A 209 21.09 -14.81 -21.63
N TRP A 210 21.96 -15.65 -21.03
CA TRP A 210 22.48 -16.84 -21.69
C TRP A 210 21.37 -17.86 -21.99
N ASP A 211 20.46 -18.08 -21.03
CA ASP A 211 19.31 -18.96 -21.19
C ASP A 211 18.42 -18.52 -22.35
N ILE A 212 18.10 -17.22 -22.43
CA ILE A 212 17.31 -16.65 -23.54
C ILE A 212 18.06 -16.82 -24.89
N LYS A 213 19.35 -16.50 -24.94
CA LYS A 213 20.15 -16.61 -26.17
C LYS A 213 20.38 -18.05 -26.63
N SER A 214 20.36 -19.02 -25.73
CA SER A 214 20.57 -20.44 -26.06
C SER A 214 19.32 -21.15 -26.57
N GLN A 215 18.13 -20.53 -26.39
CA GLN A 215 16.84 -21.13 -26.76
C GLN A 215 16.26 -20.46 -28.00
N ASN A 216 15.42 -21.21 -28.73
CA ASN A 216 14.66 -20.65 -29.84
C ASN A 216 13.29 -20.17 -29.30
N ILE A 217 12.99 -18.88 -29.47
CA ILE A 217 11.74 -18.25 -29.08
C ILE A 217 10.50 -18.98 -29.61
N LEU A 218 10.59 -19.55 -30.79
CA LEU A 218 9.47 -20.27 -31.41
C LEU A 218 9.10 -21.58 -30.72
N ASN A 219 10.04 -22.16 -29.96
CA ASN A 219 9.79 -23.41 -29.21
C ASN A 219 9.11 -23.17 -27.88
N ASN A 220 9.46 -22.06 -27.19
CA ASN A 220 9.01 -21.77 -25.85
C ASN A 220 8.71 -20.28 -25.66
N PRO A 221 7.75 -19.66 -26.38
CA PRO A 221 7.51 -18.22 -26.31
C PRO A 221 7.05 -17.77 -24.93
N LEU A 222 6.27 -18.59 -24.23
CA LEU A 222 5.82 -18.31 -22.86
C LEU A 222 7.00 -18.14 -21.87
N VAL A 223 7.92 -19.11 -21.88
CA VAL A 223 9.07 -19.08 -20.95
C VAL A 223 10.00 -17.92 -21.28
N MET A 224 10.23 -17.67 -22.56
CA MET A 224 11.15 -16.61 -22.99
C MET A 224 10.60 -15.20 -22.72
N SER A 225 9.27 -14.97 -22.84
CA SER A 225 8.67 -13.70 -22.47
C SER A 225 8.73 -13.45 -20.94
N THR A 226 8.53 -14.49 -20.14
CA THR A 226 8.70 -14.42 -18.69
C THR A 226 10.15 -14.11 -18.30
N GLN A 227 11.11 -14.78 -18.95
CA GLN A 227 12.54 -14.54 -18.73
C GLN A 227 12.97 -13.13 -19.19
N LEU A 228 12.35 -12.57 -20.24
CA LEU A 228 12.58 -11.20 -20.67
C LEU A 228 12.21 -10.18 -19.58
N GLY A 229 11.04 -10.33 -18.96
CA GLY A 229 10.66 -9.48 -17.83
C GLY A 229 11.64 -9.57 -16.67
N MET A 230 12.09 -10.80 -16.32
CA MET A 230 13.10 -11.00 -15.27
C MET A 230 14.45 -10.38 -15.64
N LEU A 231 14.88 -10.48 -16.90
CA LEU A 231 16.11 -9.89 -17.39
C LEU A 231 16.09 -8.37 -17.28
N LEU A 232 15.03 -7.72 -17.74
CA LEU A 232 14.82 -6.27 -17.66
C LEU A 232 14.82 -5.80 -16.20
N LYS A 233 14.07 -6.45 -15.33
CA LYS A 233 14.06 -6.16 -13.90
C LYS A 233 15.45 -6.25 -13.28
N LYS A 234 16.20 -7.32 -13.56
CA LYS A 234 17.58 -7.47 -13.05
C LYS A 234 18.53 -6.42 -13.63
N GLY A 235 18.33 -6.02 -14.88
CA GLY A 235 19.07 -4.93 -15.51
C GLY A 235 18.80 -3.60 -14.80
N PHE A 236 17.55 -3.24 -14.60
CA PHE A 236 17.16 -1.99 -13.92
C PHE A 236 17.60 -1.93 -12.46
N LEU A 237 17.63 -3.05 -11.75
CA LEU A 237 18.12 -3.12 -10.36
C LEU A 237 19.63 -2.83 -10.21
N THR A 238 20.38 -2.77 -11.31
CA THR A 238 21.82 -2.41 -11.26
C THR A 238 22.05 -0.90 -11.22
N TYR A 239 21.05 -0.10 -11.56
CA TYR A 239 21.14 1.34 -11.50
C TYR A 239 21.08 1.85 -10.04
N GLY A 240 21.86 2.87 -9.76
CA GLY A 240 21.98 3.42 -8.40
C GLY A 240 20.90 4.42 -8.02
N SER A 241 20.14 4.95 -9.01
CA SER A 241 19.09 5.95 -8.76
C SER A 241 17.83 5.64 -9.55
N VAL A 242 16.69 6.14 -9.06
CA VAL A 242 15.40 6.04 -9.75
C VAL A 242 15.43 6.77 -11.08
N SER A 243 16.10 7.92 -11.14
CA SER A 243 16.24 8.70 -12.37
C SER A 243 16.98 7.91 -13.46
N ASP A 244 18.04 7.17 -13.10
CA ASP A 244 18.77 6.33 -14.07
C ASP A 244 17.89 5.18 -14.60
N VAL A 245 17.08 4.58 -13.73
CA VAL A 245 16.09 3.56 -14.13
C VAL A 245 15.12 4.14 -15.14
N ILE A 246 14.51 5.28 -14.84
CA ILE A 246 13.51 5.93 -15.71
C ILE A 246 14.13 6.33 -17.05
N ASN A 247 15.33 6.92 -17.04
CA ASN A 247 16.04 7.27 -18.26
C ASN A 247 16.34 6.02 -19.12
N SER A 248 16.74 4.92 -18.46
CA SER A 248 16.99 3.66 -19.17
C SER A 248 15.71 3.07 -19.76
N VAL A 249 14.57 3.18 -19.05
CA VAL A 249 13.26 2.78 -19.59
C VAL A 249 12.90 3.61 -20.80
N SER A 250 13.04 4.95 -20.73
CA SER A 250 12.77 5.87 -21.84
C SER A 250 13.64 5.55 -23.08
N ASP A 251 14.92 5.35 -22.87
CA ASP A 251 15.85 5.00 -23.97
C ASP A 251 15.46 3.67 -24.64
N LEU A 252 15.14 2.63 -23.85
CA LEU A 252 14.71 1.34 -24.38
C LEU A 252 13.37 1.42 -25.13
N ILE A 253 12.42 2.23 -24.63
CA ILE A 253 11.16 2.47 -25.33
C ILE A 253 11.45 3.12 -26.69
N THR A 254 12.30 4.15 -26.73
CA THR A 254 12.71 4.80 -27.99
C THR A 254 13.41 3.83 -28.94
N ASP A 255 14.26 2.94 -28.41
CA ASP A 255 15.00 1.96 -29.21
C ASP A 255 14.10 0.85 -29.82
N PHE A 256 13.04 0.45 -29.10
CA PHE A 256 12.13 -0.61 -29.53
C PHE A 256 10.94 -0.09 -30.34
N LEU A 257 10.54 1.17 -30.14
CA LEU A 257 9.48 1.75 -30.97
C LEU A 257 9.89 1.81 -32.45
N PRO A 258 9.11 1.20 -33.34
CA PRO A 258 9.38 1.32 -34.75
C PRO A 258 9.11 2.76 -35.18
N SER A 259 10.00 3.32 -36.01
CA SER A 259 9.79 4.64 -36.60
C SER A 259 8.48 4.65 -37.39
N SER A 260 7.61 5.61 -37.18
CA SER A 260 6.27 5.74 -37.77
C SER A 260 6.22 5.73 -39.30
N SER A 261 7.35 5.93 -39.98
CA SER A 261 7.49 5.89 -41.43
C SER A 261 7.79 4.51 -42.02
N SER A 262 7.94 3.49 -41.16
CA SER A 262 8.31 2.14 -41.63
C SER A 262 7.07 1.27 -41.86
N ASN A 263 7.10 0.46 -42.95
CA ASN A 263 6.10 -0.58 -43.20
C ASN A 263 6.34 -1.76 -42.23
N VAL A 264 5.98 -1.59 -40.98
CA VAL A 264 6.13 -2.65 -39.96
C VAL A 264 5.14 -3.78 -40.25
N SER A 265 5.62 -4.99 -40.24
CA SER A 265 4.78 -6.18 -40.34
C SER A 265 4.17 -6.53 -38.98
N LYS A 266 3.06 -7.28 -38.95
CA LYS A 266 2.46 -7.81 -37.72
C LYS A 266 3.49 -8.60 -36.91
N SER A 267 4.31 -9.41 -37.55
CA SER A 267 5.33 -10.25 -36.94
C SER A 267 6.41 -9.40 -36.25
N GLU A 268 6.89 -8.34 -36.88
CA GLU A 268 7.85 -7.40 -36.29
C GLU A 268 7.25 -6.66 -35.12
N TYR A 269 6.02 -6.13 -35.28
CA TYR A 269 5.35 -5.41 -34.20
C TYR A 269 5.09 -6.30 -32.99
N THR A 270 4.68 -7.55 -33.17
CA THR A 270 4.50 -8.50 -32.08
C THR A 270 5.79 -8.70 -31.28
N ALA A 271 6.95 -8.71 -31.95
CA ALA A 271 8.24 -8.79 -31.28
C ALA A 271 8.59 -7.48 -30.53
N ASP A 272 8.30 -6.32 -31.12
CA ASP A 272 8.56 -5.03 -30.49
C ASP A 272 7.64 -4.79 -29.29
N ASP A 273 6.35 -5.07 -29.41
CA ASP A 273 5.33 -4.85 -28.39
C ASP A 273 5.64 -5.58 -27.07
N ILE A 274 6.07 -6.82 -27.11
CA ILE A 274 6.43 -7.57 -25.91
C ILE A 274 7.64 -6.95 -25.19
N TYR A 275 8.65 -6.43 -25.94
CA TYR A 275 9.79 -5.73 -25.35
C TYR A 275 9.36 -4.40 -24.74
N LEU A 276 8.50 -3.63 -25.40
CA LEU A 276 7.98 -2.36 -24.93
C LEU A 276 7.17 -2.53 -23.63
N LYS A 277 6.20 -3.42 -23.64
CA LYS A 277 5.36 -3.71 -22.45
C LYS A 277 6.19 -4.25 -21.29
N SER A 278 7.09 -5.21 -21.56
CA SER A 278 7.97 -5.77 -20.54
C SER A 278 8.89 -4.70 -19.94
N THR A 279 9.36 -3.74 -20.74
CA THR A 279 10.21 -2.63 -20.28
C THR A 279 9.45 -1.71 -19.35
N ILE A 280 8.24 -1.28 -19.71
CA ILE A 280 7.39 -0.42 -18.87
C ILE A 280 7.05 -1.12 -17.55
N ILE A 281 6.55 -2.35 -17.61
CA ILE A 281 6.13 -3.11 -16.43
C ILE A 281 7.30 -3.37 -15.47
N SER A 282 8.47 -3.78 -16.00
CA SER A 282 9.65 -4.02 -15.18
C SER A 282 10.22 -2.73 -14.59
N GLY A 283 10.17 -1.62 -15.35
CA GLY A 283 10.52 -0.29 -14.86
C GLY A 283 9.63 0.16 -13.71
N CYS A 284 8.31 0.03 -13.86
CA CYS A 284 7.32 0.33 -12.82
C CYS A 284 7.57 -0.51 -11.55
N GLU A 285 7.89 -1.80 -11.70
CA GLU A 285 8.19 -2.67 -10.57
C GLU A 285 9.41 -2.21 -9.78
N VAL A 286 10.51 -1.87 -10.47
CA VAL A 286 11.74 -1.40 -9.83
C VAL A 286 11.54 -0.04 -9.17
N VAL A 287 10.88 0.91 -9.84
CA VAL A 287 10.59 2.23 -9.27
C VAL A 287 9.66 2.12 -8.05
N ASN A 288 8.67 1.22 -8.09
CA ASN A 288 7.82 0.97 -6.94
C ASN A 288 8.61 0.43 -5.72
N ASP A 289 9.67 -0.34 -5.94
CA ASP A 289 10.51 -0.89 -4.88
C ASP A 289 11.60 0.06 -4.40
N SER A 290 11.83 1.14 -5.13
CA SER A 290 12.87 2.12 -4.82
C SER A 290 12.45 3.08 -3.71
N GLU A 291 13.47 3.61 -3.00
CA GLU A 291 13.31 4.69 -2.04
C GLU A 291 13.63 6.02 -2.72
N PHE A 292 12.89 7.07 -2.37
CA PHE A 292 13.11 8.42 -2.86
C PHE A 292 13.77 9.24 -1.76
N GLU A 293 14.74 10.06 -2.12
CA GLU A 293 15.44 10.92 -1.15
C GLU A 293 14.62 12.16 -0.82
N THR A 294 13.96 12.73 -1.83
CA THR A 294 13.17 13.95 -1.71
C THR A 294 11.79 13.81 -2.33
N ARG A 295 10.90 14.74 -1.96
CA ARG A 295 9.57 14.83 -2.55
C ARG A 295 9.63 15.14 -4.05
N ASN A 296 10.58 15.98 -4.48
CA ASN A 296 10.73 16.36 -5.87
C ASN A 296 11.13 15.16 -6.73
N ASP A 297 12.08 14.34 -6.26
CA ASP A 297 12.48 13.11 -6.96
C ASP A 297 11.29 12.17 -7.20
N ALA A 298 10.39 12.06 -6.23
CA ALA A 298 9.21 11.22 -6.35
C ALA A 298 8.19 11.79 -7.35
N VAL A 299 7.99 13.11 -7.37
CA VAL A 299 7.10 13.78 -8.33
C VAL A 299 7.66 13.67 -9.74
N ASP A 300 8.94 13.97 -9.93
CA ASP A 300 9.62 13.87 -11.23
C ASP A 300 9.57 12.44 -11.77
N ALA A 301 9.74 11.44 -10.89
CA ALA A 301 9.62 10.03 -11.26
C ALA A 301 8.20 9.68 -11.74
N ALA A 302 7.17 10.15 -11.04
CA ALA A 302 5.78 9.90 -11.41
C ALA A 302 5.42 10.55 -12.76
N GLU A 303 5.83 11.81 -12.98
CA GLU A 303 5.59 12.55 -14.22
C GLU A 303 6.32 11.90 -15.42
N ASN A 304 7.57 11.51 -15.23
CA ASN A 304 8.36 10.88 -16.30
C ASN A 304 7.82 9.50 -16.68
N ILE A 305 7.42 8.65 -15.71
CA ILE A 305 6.81 7.35 -16.01
C ILE A 305 5.50 7.53 -16.77
N GLN A 306 4.67 8.50 -16.38
CA GLN A 306 3.45 8.81 -17.10
C GLN A 306 3.75 9.24 -18.53
N GLY A 307 4.69 10.17 -18.73
CA GLY A 307 5.08 10.64 -20.06
C GLY A 307 5.57 9.53 -20.99
N ILE A 308 6.37 8.60 -20.46
CA ILE A 308 6.85 7.41 -21.20
C ILE A 308 5.67 6.53 -21.63
N ASN A 309 4.71 6.28 -20.75
CA ASN A 309 3.55 5.46 -21.09
C ASN A 309 2.64 6.15 -22.11
N ASP A 310 2.42 7.45 -21.97
CA ASP A 310 1.59 8.24 -22.89
C ASP A 310 2.21 8.21 -24.30
N GLU A 311 3.53 8.38 -24.42
CA GLU A 311 4.26 8.27 -25.70
C GLU A 311 4.13 6.86 -26.30
N TYR A 312 4.30 5.81 -25.50
CA TYR A 312 4.13 4.43 -25.94
C TYR A 312 2.70 4.18 -26.45
N VAL A 313 1.67 4.60 -25.68
CA VAL A 313 0.26 4.38 -26.05
C VAL A 313 -0.09 5.11 -27.35
N GLU A 314 0.33 6.37 -27.50
CA GLU A 314 0.08 7.16 -28.73
C GLU A 314 0.71 6.49 -29.96
N GLN A 315 1.98 6.12 -29.87
CA GLN A 315 2.69 5.49 -31.00
C GLN A 315 2.18 4.08 -31.30
N SER A 316 1.85 3.29 -30.27
CA SER A 316 1.26 1.96 -30.46
C SER A 316 -0.06 2.03 -31.20
N GLN A 317 -0.95 2.96 -30.84
CA GLN A 317 -2.23 3.16 -31.52
C GLN A 317 -2.06 3.56 -32.99
N GLU A 318 -1.08 4.39 -33.31
CA GLU A 318 -0.78 4.75 -34.70
C GLU A 318 -0.30 3.54 -35.52
N ILE A 319 0.61 2.74 -34.95
CA ILE A 319 1.14 1.55 -35.62
C ILE A 319 0.04 0.51 -35.81
N GLU A 320 -0.75 0.26 -34.80
CA GLU A 320 -1.90 -0.67 -34.83
C GLU A 320 -2.90 -0.28 -35.92
N LYS A 321 -3.20 1.02 -36.02
CA LYS A 321 -4.08 1.53 -37.07
C LYS A 321 -3.50 1.23 -38.46
N ILE A 322 -2.22 1.44 -38.68
CA ILE A 322 -1.53 1.13 -39.97
C ILE A 322 -1.57 -0.37 -40.27
N ILE A 323 -1.36 -1.20 -39.24
CA ILE A 323 -1.39 -2.66 -39.42
C ILE A 323 -2.83 -3.13 -39.66
N ASN A 324 -3.83 -2.61 -38.94
CA ASN A 324 -5.23 -2.95 -39.10
C ASN A 324 -5.82 -2.55 -40.45
N GLU A 325 -5.39 -1.43 -41.01
CA GLU A 325 -5.79 -1.02 -42.37
C GLU A 325 -5.31 -2.00 -43.47
N LYS A 326 -4.29 -2.82 -43.16
CA LYS A 326 -3.69 -3.78 -44.08
C LYS A 326 -4.12 -5.22 -43.87
N LEU A 327 -4.63 -5.57 -42.70
CA LEU A 327 -4.89 -6.95 -42.30
C LEU A 327 -6.21 -7.04 -41.54
N GLU A 328 -7.15 -7.79 -42.06
CA GLU A 328 -8.37 -8.22 -41.40
C GLU A 328 -7.99 -9.18 -40.25
N ASP A 329 -8.45 -8.96 -39.04
CA ASP A 329 -8.27 -9.78 -37.84
C ASP A 329 -6.87 -9.72 -37.16
N ILE A 330 -6.68 -8.76 -36.25
CA ILE A 330 -5.56 -8.78 -35.31
C ILE A 330 -6.10 -8.96 -33.88
N ILE A 331 -5.77 -10.07 -33.25
CA ILE A 331 -5.81 -10.21 -31.82
C ILE A 331 -4.55 -9.54 -31.27
N ILE A 332 -4.68 -8.30 -30.82
CA ILE A 332 -3.59 -7.58 -30.14
C ILE A 332 -3.64 -8.00 -28.67
N ASN A 333 -2.47 -8.11 -28.09
CA ASN A 333 -2.33 -8.41 -26.67
C ASN A 333 -2.90 -7.24 -25.86
N GLU A 334 -4.14 -7.36 -25.36
CA GLU A 334 -4.90 -6.30 -24.67
C GLU A 334 -4.37 -5.97 -23.26
N VAL A 335 -3.11 -6.26 -22.95
CA VAL A 335 -2.54 -5.87 -21.67
C VAL A 335 -2.37 -4.35 -21.64
N ASP A 336 -3.15 -3.69 -20.81
CA ASP A 336 -3.11 -2.26 -20.61
C ASP A 336 -2.00 -1.88 -19.61
N THR A 337 -0.90 -1.34 -20.11
CA THR A 337 0.20 -0.82 -19.29
C THR A 337 -0.22 0.40 -18.48
N THR A 338 -1.25 1.12 -18.92
CA THR A 338 -1.76 2.34 -18.28
C THR A 338 -2.27 2.06 -16.86
N GLU A 339 -2.90 0.91 -16.63
CA GLU A 339 -3.34 0.52 -15.29
C GLU A 339 -2.15 0.35 -14.34
N ILE A 340 -1.10 -0.36 -14.77
CA ILE A 340 0.12 -0.57 -13.98
C ILE A 340 0.84 0.75 -13.70
N VAL A 341 0.93 1.63 -14.69
CA VAL A 341 1.55 2.96 -14.53
C VAL A 341 0.76 3.80 -13.54
N ASN A 342 -0.56 3.85 -13.66
CA ASN A 342 -1.42 4.59 -12.73
C ASN A 342 -1.31 4.05 -11.29
N ASP A 343 -1.27 2.74 -11.13
CA ASP A 343 -1.06 2.11 -9.82
C ASP A 343 0.33 2.43 -9.24
N THR A 344 1.35 2.48 -10.11
CA THR A 344 2.72 2.87 -9.73
C THR A 344 2.76 4.32 -9.26
N ILE A 345 2.19 5.25 -10.03
CA ILE A 345 2.07 6.66 -9.66
C ILE A 345 1.32 6.80 -8.33
N ALA A 346 0.21 6.10 -8.16
CA ALA A 346 -0.54 6.12 -6.91
C ALA A 346 0.27 5.58 -5.71
N SER A 347 1.14 4.58 -5.93
CA SER A 347 2.06 4.07 -4.91
C SER A 347 3.17 5.08 -4.58
N ILE A 348 3.71 5.79 -5.58
CA ILE A 348 4.69 6.87 -5.38
C ILE A 348 4.07 8.01 -4.59
N ILE A 349 2.84 8.45 -4.93
CA ILE A 349 2.12 9.52 -4.23
C ILE A 349 1.91 9.16 -2.76
N GLU A 350 1.60 7.90 -2.44
CA GLU A 350 1.45 7.45 -1.04
C GLU A 350 2.76 7.61 -0.24
N LYS A 351 3.93 7.47 -0.89
CA LYS A 351 5.24 7.67 -0.26
C LYS A 351 5.61 9.15 -0.08
N ILE A 352 5.06 10.05 -0.91
CA ILE A 352 5.40 11.48 -0.92
C ILE A 352 5.15 12.16 0.43
N ASP A 353 4.11 11.76 1.15
CA ASP A 353 3.74 12.40 2.42
C ASP A 353 4.81 12.21 3.52
N ASP A 354 5.58 11.13 3.44
CA ASP A 354 6.64 10.80 4.40
C ASP A 354 8.02 11.37 3.99
N LEU A 355 8.13 11.94 2.78
CA LEU A 355 9.41 12.42 2.24
C LEU A 355 9.76 13.84 2.65
N LYS A 356 11.06 14.10 2.67
CA LYS A 356 11.61 15.42 2.96
C LYS A 356 11.30 16.39 1.84
N ILE A 357 10.95 17.63 2.21
CA ILE A 357 10.74 18.72 1.27
C ILE A 357 12.07 19.45 1.11
N GLU A 358 12.58 19.53 -0.10
CA GLU A 358 13.71 20.37 -0.43
C GLU A 358 13.35 21.85 -0.29
N LYS A 359 14.24 22.61 0.35
CA LYS A 359 14.12 24.06 0.46
C LYS A 359 15.36 24.72 -0.11
N THR A 360 15.19 25.46 -1.19
CA THR A 360 16.26 26.30 -1.72
C THR A 360 16.35 27.59 -0.89
N VAL A 361 17.49 27.84 -0.29
CA VAL A 361 17.75 29.02 0.51
C VAL A 361 18.73 29.92 -0.24
N PHE A 362 18.28 31.13 -0.60
CA PHE A 362 19.15 32.14 -1.19
C PHE A 362 19.88 32.90 -0.09
N LEU A 363 21.21 32.71 -0.03
CA LEU A 363 22.06 33.41 0.91
C LEU A 363 22.39 34.81 0.37
N LYS A 364 22.12 35.82 1.18
CA LYS A 364 22.49 37.23 0.82
C LYS A 364 23.97 37.56 1.02
N GLU A 365 24.64 36.77 1.82
CA GLU A 365 26.07 36.92 2.18
C GLU A 365 26.74 35.56 2.22
N HIS A 366 28.06 35.53 2.05
CA HIS A 366 28.88 34.32 2.23
C HIS A 366 28.76 33.80 3.66
N SER A 367 28.07 32.68 3.84
CA SER A 367 27.91 32.03 5.13
C SER A 367 28.59 30.67 5.15
N ASN A 368 29.11 30.27 6.31
CA ASN A 368 29.73 28.96 6.48
C ASN A 368 28.60 27.89 6.43
N PRO A 369 28.79 26.80 5.66
CA PRO A 369 27.79 25.71 5.58
C PRO A 369 27.32 25.20 6.94
N LEU A 370 28.20 25.18 7.96
CA LEU A 370 27.85 24.78 9.32
C LEU A 370 26.90 25.77 10.00
N MET A 371 27.01 27.07 9.74
CA MET A 371 26.12 28.09 10.28
C MET A 371 24.73 28.00 9.62
N ILE A 372 24.71 27.72 8.33
CA ILE A 372 23.45 27.49 7.59
C ILE A 372 22.73 26.25 8.15
N ALA A 373 23.47 25.17 8.35
CA ALA A 373 22.92 23.95 8.94
C ALA A 373 22.36 24.20 10.36
N PHE A 374 23.03 24.99 11.18
CA PHE A 374 22.57 25.39 12.52
C PHE A 374 21.29 26.25 12.49
N GLU A 375 21.19 27.11 11.48
CA GLU A 375 20.04 28.01 11.35
C GLU A 375 18.78 27.30 10.90
N TYR A 376 18.90 26.35 9.96
CA TYR A 376 17.77 25.66 9.33
C TYR A 376 17.47 24.29 9.95
N TYR A 377 18.44 23.65 10.62
CA TYR A 377 18.30 22.33 11.26
C TYR A 377 18.80 22.32 12.71
N PRO A 378 18.23 23.18 13.59
CA PRO A 378 18.72 23.30 14.96
C PRO A 378 18.58 22.01 15.79
N ASP A 379 17.70 21.10 15.38
CA ASP A 379 17.44 19.86 16.12
C ASP A 379 18.46 18.74 15.83
N MET A 380 19.21 18.82 14.73
CA MET A 380 20.27 17.85 14.41
C MET A 380 21.53 17.99 15.29
N PHE A 381 21.66 19.10 16.00
CA PHE A 381 22.86 19.41 16.82
C PHE A 381 22.57 19.38 18.33
N LYS A 382 21.43 18.84 18.74
CA LYS A 382 21.02 18.72 20.15
C LYS A 382 21.33 17.37 20.79
N SER A 383 22.17 16.53 20.18
CA SER A 383 22.62 15.25 20.75
C SER A 383 23.85 15.40 21.61
#